data_fe051eac2c40d4d308294c6face16cda
#
_entry.id   fe051eac2c40d4d308294c6face16cda
#
_cell.length_a   1.000
_cell.length_b   1.000
_cell.length_c   1.000
_cell.angle_alpha   90.00
_cell.angle_beta   90.00
_cell.angle_gamma   90.00
#
_symmetry.space_group_name_H-M   'P 1'
#
loop_
_entity.id
_entity.type
_entity.pdbx_description
1 polymer ?
#
loop_
_entity_poly.entity_id
_entity_poly.type
_entity_poly.pdbx_seq_one_letter_code
_entity_poly.pdbx_strand_id
1 'polypeptide(L)'
;MPIFQSPFSPAYWRTAAQEMKNYRSLVFSALMIAACIVLSHCTIRVGEGLSVSVTFLARALCSLVCGPVMVILFGAAEDTLSFFLSSGGYPYFPGYMLTTISGCLIYALFFYRARITWRRIILAKLITNVQNVLLGSLWSAILYSKGYLYYMTTSAVKNGLYLPLQILLLGFLFQAILPALQKQGKLPPQLPEGRIPW
;
A
#
# COMPACT_ATOMS: atom_id res chain seq x y z
N MET A 1 14.77 -5.51 17.32
CA MET A 1 14.84 -4.47 16.28
C MET A 1 14.43 -3.14 16.87
N PRO A 2 15.12 -2.01 16.59
CA PRO A 2 14.72 -0.71 17.13
C PRO A 2 13.38 -0.25 16.53
N ILE A 3 12.52 0.31 17.38
CA ILE A 3 11.29 1.00 16.97
C ILE A 3 11.66 2.46 16.74
N PHE A 4 11.31 3.01 15.59
CA PHE A 4 11.53 4.42 15.29
C PHE A 4 10.28 5.23 15.62
N GLN A 5 10.44 6.30 16.37
CA GLN A 5 9.35 7.22 16.70
C GLN A 5 9.00 8.15 15.54
N SER A 6 9.98 8.44 14.67
CA SER A 6 9.81 9.33 13.53
C SER A 6 10.47 8.76 12.27
N PRO A 7 9.77 8.79 11.12
CA PRO A 7 10.34 8.36 9.84
C PRO A 7 11.37 9.35 9.26
N PHE A 8 11.56 10.52 9.88
CA PHE A 8 12.50 11.54 9.41
C PHE A 8 13.93 11.35 9.92
N SER A 9 14.21 10.35 10.76
CA SER A 9 15.57 10.09 11.26
C SER A 9 16.47 9.47 10.17
N PRO A 10 17.73 9.91 10.00
CA PRO A 10 18.66 9.32 9.03
C PRO A 10 18.92 7.83 9.30
N ALA A 11 18.87 7.42 10.57
CA ALA A 11 19.00 6.02 10.97
C ALA A 11 17.88 5.12 10.41
N TYR A 12 16.65 5.64 10.30
CA TYR A 12 15.50 4.96 9.69
C TYR A 12 15.79 4.59 8.23
N TRP A 13 16.26 5.55 7.43
CA TRP A 13 16.56 5.37 6.02
C TRP A 13 17.77 4.48 5.77
N ARG A 14 18.82 4.59 6.59
CA ARG A 14 19.99 3.71 6.53
C ARG A 14 19.60 2.26 6.80
N THR A 15 18.76 2.04 7.79
CA THR A 15 18.28 0.69 8.12
C THR A 15 17.40 0.13 7.01
N ALA A 16 16.51 0.94 6.44
CA ALA A 16 15.69 0.55 5.30
C ALA A 16 16.52 0.21 4.05
N ALA A 17 17.60 0.95 3.79
CA ALA A 17 18.52 0.66 2.69
C ALA A 17 19.31 -0.65 2.91
N GLN A 18 19.67 -0.96 4.15
CA GLN A 18 20.32 -2.24 4.47
C GLN A 18 19.41 -3.44 4.26
N GLU A 19 18.11 -3.29 4.47
CA GLU A 19 17.13 -4.37 4.22
C GLU A 19 17.00 -4.75 2.75
N MET A 20 17.33 -3.86 1.81
CA MET A 20 17.40 -4.23 0.38
C MET A 20 18.42 -5.33 0.08
N LYS A 21 19.50 -5.43 0.89
CA LYS A 21 20.52 -6.47 0.75
C LYS A 21 20.10 -7.80 1.35
N ASN A 22 18.98 -7.82 2.08
CA ASN A 22 18.49 -9.04 2.73
C ASN A 22 17.62 -9.83 1.73
N TYR A 23 18.11 -11.00 1.31
CA TYR A 23 17.40 -11.88 0.40
C TYR A 23 16.01 -12.30 0.90
N ARG A 24 15.81 -12.38 2.24
CA ARG A 24 14.49 -12.70 2.82
C ARG A 24 13.45 -11.60 2.56
N SER A 25 13.86 -10.34 2.61
CA SER A 25 13.00 -9.20 2.28
C SER A 25 12.69 -9.17 0.78
N LEU A 26 13.69 -9.52 -0.06
CA LEU A 26 13.50 -9.62 -1.50
C LEU A 26 12.50 -10.73 -1.87
N VAL A 27 12.66 -11.92 -1.32
CA VAL A 27 11.75 -13.06 -1.54
C VAL A 27 10.34 -12.72 -1.03
N PHE A 28 10.24 -12.06 0.12
CA PHE A 28 8.95 -11.64 0.66
C PHE A 28 8.26 -10.60 -0.25
N SER A 29 9.01 -9.62 -0.77
CA SER A 29 8.45 -8.64 -1.70
C SER A 29 7.99 -9.28 -3.01
N ALA A 30 8.74 -10.23 -3.56
CA ALA A 30 8.35 -10.99 -4.75
C ALA A 30 7.06 -11.81 -4.51
N LEU A 31 6.93 -12.43 -3.32
CA LEU A 31 5.69 -13.11 -2.94
C LEU A 31 4.51 -12.15 -2.83
N MET A 32 4.74 -10.93 -2.31
CA MET A 32 3.69 -9.90 -2.22
C MET A 32 3.31 -9.36 -3.60
N ILE A 33 4.23 -9.27 -4.57
CA ILE A 33 3.91 -8.95 -5.97
C ILE A 33 2.98 -10.03 -6.53
N ALA A 34 3.31 -11.30 -6.38
CA ALA A 34 2.46 -12.40 -6.81
C ALA A 34 1.06 -12.34 -6.16
N ALA A 35 0.99 -12.05 -4.86
CA ALA A 35 -0.27 -11.84 -4.17
C ALA A 35 -1.06 -10.66 -4.73
N CYS A 36 -0.42 -9.53 -5.05
CA CYS A 36 -1.08 -8.39 -5.70
C CYS A 36 -1.66 -8.77 -7.06
N ILE A 37 -0.93 -9.53 -7.87
CA ILE A 37 -1.39 -9.99 -9.19
C ILE A 37 -2.63 -10.89 -9.04
N VAL A 38 -2.61 -11.84 -8.11
CA VAL A 38 -3.76 -12.71 -7.83
C VAL A 38 -4.96 -11.87 -7.35
N LEU A 39 -4.74 -10.97 -6.41
CA LEU A 39 -5.78 -10.09 -5.87
C LEU A 39 -6.30 -9.09 -6.90
N SER A 40 -5.53 -8.75 -7.93
CA SER A 40 -5.97 -7.88 -9.01
C SER A 40 -7.10 -8.50 -9.84
N HIS A 41 -7.16 -9.82 -9.94
CA HIS A 41 -8.27 -10.54 -10.58
C HIS A 41 -9.59 -10.42 -9.79
N CYS A 42 -9.52 -10.15 -8.48
CA CYS A 42 -10.68 -9.86 -7.63
C CYS A 42 -11.10 -8.38 -7.68
N THR A 43 -10.56 -7.59 -8.62
CA THR A 43 -10.87 -6.17 -8.76
C THR A 43 -12.19 -5.97 -9.48
N ILE A 44 -13.12 -5.24 -8.86
CA ILE A 44 -14.39 -4.84 -9.46
C ILE A 44 -14.20 -3.48 -10.15
N ARG A 45 -14.42 -3.44 -11.45
CA ARG A 45 -14.39 -2.21 -12.24
C ARG A 45 -15.75 -1.51 -12.14
N VAL A 46 -15.77 -0.28 -11.65
CA VAL A 46 -16.99 0.52 -11.45
C VAL A 46 -17.22 1.51 -12.60
N GLY A 47 -16.16 1.81 -13.37
CA GLY A 47 -16.21 2.73 -14.51
C GLY A 47 -14.84 2.97 -15.13
N GLU A 48 -14.76 3.90 -16.08
CA GLU A 48 -13.52 4.29 -16.76
C GLU A 48 -12.48 4.78 -15.72
N GLY A 49 -11.37 4.07 -15.60
CA GLY A 49 -10.30 4.40 -14.63
C GLY A 49 -10.66 4.21 -13.15
N LEU A 50 -11.86 3.70 -12.84
CA LEU A 50 -12.35 3.54 -11.48
C LEU A 50 -12.50 2.05 -11.14
N SER A 51 -11.73 1.58 -10.20
CA SER A 51 -11.77 0.19 -9.74
C SER A 51 -11.76 0.11 -8.22
N VAL A 52 -12.37 -0.94 -7.68
CA VAL A 52 -12.34 -1.31 -6.27
C VAL A 52 -11.53 -2.59 -6.16
N SER A 53 -10.39 -2.51 -5.48
CA SER A 53 -9.46 -3.64 -5.36
C SER A 53 -9.05 -3.87 -3.92
N VAL A 54 -8.70 -5.10 -3.60
CA VAL A 54 -8.16 -5.51 -2.30
C VAL A 54 -6.62 -5.60 -2.30
N THR A 55 -5.96 -5.25 -3.40
CA THR A 55 -4.48 -5.28 -3.55
C THR A 55 -3.76 -4.41 -2.52
N PHE A 56 -4.44 -3.37 -1.99
CA PHE A 56 -3.87 -2.52 -0.93
C PHE A 56 -3.46 -3.30 0.33
N LEU A 57 -4.06 -4.47 0.58
CA LEU A 57 -3.70 -5.34 1.71
C LEU A 57 -2.29 -5.90 1.56
N ALA A 58 -1.96 -6.45 0.38
CA ALA A 58 -0.63 -6.97 0.09
C ALA A 58 0.42 -5.85 0.04
N ARG A 59 0.07 -4.68 -0.54
CA ARG A 59 0.92 -3.48 -0.56
C ARG A 59 1.24 -2.99 0.85
N ALA A 60 0.24 -2.91 1.74
CA ALA A 60 0.43 -2.49 3.13
C ALA A 60 1.29 -3.50 3.91
N LEU A 61 1.13 -4.80 3.64
CA LEU A 61 1.91 -5.87 4.27
C LEU A 61 3.37 -5.82 3.83
N CYS A 62 3.62 -5.65 2.54
CA CYS A 62 4.97 -5.44 2.02
C CYS A 62 5.63 -4.22 2.66
N SER A 63 4.89 -3.11 2.74
CA SER A 63 5.38 -1.86 3.31
C SER A 63 5.71 -1.97 4.81
N LEU A 64 4.95 -2.77 5.55
CA LEU A 64 5.18 -3.05 6.97
C LEU A 64 6.51 -3.79 7.20
N VAL A 65 6.83 -4.76 6.34
CA VAL A 65 7.98 -5.67 6.52
C VAL A 65 9.24 -5.14 5.84
N CYS A 66 9.13 -4.68 4.59
CA CYS A 66 10.29 -4.40 3.75
C CYS A 66 10.83 -2.97 3.86
N GLY A 67 10.03 -2.03 4.39
CA GLY A 67 10.46 -0.65 4.60
C GLY A 67 10.44 0.23 3.32
N PRO A 68 10.67 1.56 3.48
CA PRO A 68 10.40 2.56 2.46
C PRO A 68 11.26 2.41 1.19
N VAL A 69 12.52 2.01 1.31
CA VAL A 69 13.41 1.91 0.14
C VAL A 69 13.02 0.72 -0.74
N MET A 70 12.72 -0.42 -0.12
CA MET A 70 12.32 -1.62 -0.84
C MET A 70 10.96 -1.47 -1.52
N VAL A 71 10.02 -0.74 -0.90
CA VAL A 71 8.67 -0.59 -1.47
C VAL A 71 8.62 0.32 -2.70
N ILE A 72 9.63 1.13 -2.95
CA ILE A 72 9.78 1.87 -4.21
C ILE A 72 10.00 0.87 -5.36
N LEU A 73 10.95 -0.05 -5.21
CA LEU A 73 11.20 -1.10 -6.19
C LEU A 73 10.00 -2.05 -6.32
N PHE A 74 9.42 -2.44 -5.18
CA PHE A 74 8.22 -3.24 -5.14
C PHE A 74 7.07 -2.61 -5.90
N GLY A 75 6.77 -1.32 -5.66
CA GLY A 75 5.66 -0.61 -6.30
C GLY A 75 5.86 -0.47 -7.81
N ALA A 76 7.10 -0.19 -8.26
CA ALA A 76 7.42 -0.13 -9.68
C ALA A 76 7.26 -1.50 -10.37
N ALA A 77 7.80 -2.55 -9.76
CA ALA A 77 7.71 -3.91 -10.30
C ALA A 77 6.26 -4.45 -10.26
N GLU A 78 5.54 -4.21 -9.16
CA GLU A 78 4.15 -4.65 -9.00
C GLU A 78 3.24 -4.01 -10.03
N ASP A 79 3.30 -2.69 -10.19
CA ASP A 79 2.45 -1.97 -11.16
C ASP A 79 2.73 -2.42 -12.59
N THR A 80 4.02 -2.52 -12.96
CA THR A 80 4.44 -2.95 -14.29
C THR A 80 4.02 -4.38 -14.59
N LEU A 81 4.28 -5.33 -13.67
CA LEU A 81 3.92 -6.73 -13.86
C LEU A 81 2.39 -6.93 -13.85
N SER A 82 1.68 -6.26 -12.96
CA SER A 82 0.21 -6.30 -12.92
C SER A 82 -0.39 -5.76 -14.21
N PHE A 83 0.21 -4.73 -14.80
CA PHE A 83 -0.22 -4.21 -16.10
C PHE A 83 -0.06 -5.28 -17.19
N PHE A 84 1.13 -5.85 -17.35
CA PHE A 84 1.38 -6.84 -18.41
C PHE A 84 0.53 -8.12 -18.26
N LEU A 85 0.21 -8.52 -17.03
CA LEU A 85 -0.55 -9.74 -16.77
C LEU A 85 -2.07 -9.52 -16.70
N SER A 86 -2.53 -8.29 -16.40
CA SER A 86 -3.95 -8.03 -16.09
C SER A 86 -4.49 -6.72 -16.67
N SER A 87 -3.82 -6.10 -17.66
CA SER A 87 -4.17 -4.77 -18.19
C SER A 87 -5.59 -4.67 -18.76
N GLY A 88 -6.14 -5.77 -19.25
CA GLY A 88 -7.49 -5.78 -19.81
C GLY A 88 -7.67 -4.83 -21.01
N GLY A 89 -6.58 -4.55 -21.77
CA GLY A 89 -6.62 -3.72 -22.97
C GLY A 89 -6.45 -2.20 -22.75
N TYR A 90 -6.16 -1.75 -21.53
CA TYR A 90 -5.85 -0.33 -21.30
C TYR A 90 -4.40 -0.01 -21.67
N PRO A 91 -4.10 1.23 -22.11
CA PRO A 91 -2.73 1.64 -22.39
C PRO A 91 -1.91 1.74 -21.09
N TYR A 92 -0.64 1.36 -21.16
CA TYR A 92 0.30 1.58 -20.05
C TYR A 92 0.56 3.06 -19.86
N PHE A 93 0.42 3.54 -18.63
CA PHE A 93 0.71 4.92 -18.30
C PHE A 93 1.55 5.01 -17.02
N PRO A 94 2.78 5.54 -17.09
CA PRO A 94 3.71 5.61 -15.96
C PRO A 94 3.18 6.39 -14.73
N GLY A 95 2.19 7.25 -14.94
CA GLY A 95 1.55 7.98 -13.85
C GLY A 95 0.90 7.08 -12.80
N TYR A 96 0.28 5.97 -13.21
CA TYR A 96 -0.29 5.00 -12.27
C TYR A 96 0.79 4.31 -11.46
N MET A 97 1.96 4.01 -12.05
CA MET A 97 3.11 3.50 -11.33
C MET A 97 3.56 4.46 -10.22
N LEU A 98 3.61 5.76 -10.49
CA LEU A 98 3.93 6.77 -9.46
C LEU A 98 2.89 6.79 -8.34
N THR A 99 1.61 6.61 -8.66
CA THR A 99 0.54 6.50 -7.66
C THR A 99 0.72 5.27 -6.78
N THR A 100 1.11 4.15 -7.36
CA THR A 100 1.37 2.90 -6.63
C THR A 100 2.59 3.03 -5.72
N ILE A 101 3.71 3.57 -6.24
CA ILE A 101 4.94 3.80 -5.46
C ILE A 101 4.66 4.74 -4.28
N SER A 102 4.02 5.89 -4.53
CA SER A 102 3.73 6.87 -3.46
C SER A 102 2.76 6.31 -2.42
N GLY A 103 1.76 5.53 -2.82
CA GLY A 103 0.86 4.83 -1.89
C GLY A 103 1.59 3.82 -1.00
N CYS A 104 2.47 3.00 -1.57
CA CYS A 104 3.30 2.06 -0.82
C CYS A 104 4.28 2.79 0.12
N LEU A 105 4.84 3.91 -0.33
CA LEU A 105 5.72 4.74 0.49
C LEU A 105 4.99 5.33 1.71
N ILE A 106 3.77 5.83 1.53
CA ILE A 106 2.93 6.31 2.63
C ILE A 106 2.71 5.19 3.64
N TYR A 107 2.32 3.98 3.20
CA TYR A 107 2.18 2.84 4.11
C TYR A 107 3.48 2.53 4.86
N ALA A 108 4.64 2.55 4.19
CA ALA A 108 5.92 2.31 4.84
C ALA A 108 6.24 3.37 5.90
N LEU A 109 5.98 4.64 5.64
CA LEU A 109 6.21 5.72 6.61
C LEU A 109 5.35 5.57 7.87
N PHE A 110 4.14 5.01 7.75
CA PHE A 110 3.25 4.81 8.89
C PHE A 110 3.48 3.49 9.64
N PHE A 111 3.88 2.42 8.93
CA PHE A 111 3.88 1.06 9.48
C PHE A 111 5.27 0.48 9.71
N TYR A 112 6.27 0.84 8.90
CA TYR A 112 7.60 0.24 9.01
C TYR A 112 8.26 0.58 10.34
N ARG A 113 8.57 -0.47 11.12
CA ARG A 113 9.20 -0.37 12.46
C ARG A 113 8.52 0.60 13.42
N ALA A 114 7.22 0.79 13.28
CA ALA A 114 6.41 1.62 14.13
C ALA A 114 5.41 0.79 14.91
N ARG A 115 4.94 1.28 16.07
CA ARG A 115 3.83 0.64 16.77
C ARG A 115 2.56 0.78 15.94
N ILE A 116 1.94 -0.35 15.60
CA ILE A 116 0.67 -0.35 14.88
C ILE A 116 -0.46 -0.02 15.84
N THR A 117 -1.19 1.06 15.53
CA THR A 117 -2.38 1.51 16.26
C THR A 117 -3.51 1.76 15.27
N TRP A 118 -4.76 1.69 15.73
CA TRP A 118 -5.92 2.02 14.90
C TRP A 118 -5.81 3.43 14.30
N ARG A 119 -5.32 4.41 15.06
CA ARG A 119 -5.09 5.77 14.58
C ARG A 119 -4.14 5.82 13.39
N ARG A 120 -3.03 5.05 13.43
CA ARG A 120 -2.08 4.98 12.30
C ARG A 120 -2.67 4.30 11.08
N ILE A 121 -3.48 3.25 11.26
CA ILE A 121 -4.19 2.57 10.18
C ILE A 121 -5.16 3.54 9.49
N ILE A 122 -5.97 4.24 10.27
CA ILE A 122 -6.94 5.21 9.76
C ILE A 122 -6.23 6.33 9.00
N LEU A 123 -5.21 6.95 9.61
CA LEU A 123 -4.46 8.04 8.99
C LEU A 123 -3.74 7.61 7.70
N ALA A 124 -3.04 6.47 7.74
CA ALA A 124 -2.37 5.94 6.55
C ALA A 124 -3.37 5.70 5.41
N LYS A 125 -4.53 5.13 5.74
CA LYS A 125 -5.57 4.84 4.75
C LYS A 125 -6.23 6.10 4.21
N LEU A 126 -6.48 7.07 5.08
CA LEU A 126 -7.05 8.37 4.68
C LEU A 126 -6.11 9.12 3.73
N ILE A 127 -4.82 9.20 4.08
CA ILE A 127 -3.81 9.87 3.25
C ILE A 127 -3.64 9.15 1.91
N THR A 128 -3.58 7.81 1.89
CA THR A 128 -3.48 7.05 0.63
C THR A 128 -4.73 7.19 -0.24
N ASN A 129 -5.92 7.31 0.36
CA ASN A 129 -7.14 7.57 -0.40
C ASN A 129 -7.17 8.98 -0.99
N VAL A 130 -6.78 10.00 -0.22
CA VAL A 130 -6.65 11.37 -0.74
C VAL A 130 -5.64 11.42 -1.89
N GLN A 131 -4.47 10.83 -1.70
CA GLN A 131 -3.44 10.72 -2.73
C GLN A 131 -3.97 10.01 -4.00
N ASN A 132 -4.70 8.92 -3.85
CA ASN A 132 -5.28 8.18 -4.96
C ASN A 132 -6.38 8.99 -5.67
N VAL A 133 -7.21 9.72 -4.94
CA VAL A 133 -8.22 10.60 -5.54
C VAL A 133 -7.55 11.71 -6.36
N LEU A 134 -6.52 12.35 -5.83
CA LEU A 134 -5.85 13.46 -6.51
C LEU A 134 -5.05 12.98 -7.74
N LEU A 135 -4.11 12.06 -7.54
CA LEU A 135 -3.24 11.58 -8.62
C LEU A 135 -3.99 10.69 -9.60
N GLY A 136 -4.82 9.76 -9.12
CA GLY A 136 -5.60 8.89 -10.00
C GLY A 136 -6.55 9.66 -10.90
N SER A 137 -7.20 10.70 -10.39
CA SER A 137 -8.07 11.56 -11.20
C SER A 137 -7.27 12.40 -12.19
N LEU A 138 -6.06 12.84 -11.83
CA LEU A 138 -5.18 13.58 -12.74
C LEU A 138 -4.79 12.71 -13.95
N TRP A 139 -4.38 11.47 -13.69
CA TRP A 139 -4.01 10.55 -14.78
C TRP A 139 -5.21 10.15 -15.64
N SER A 140 -6.37 9.94 -15.01
CA SER A 140 -7.60 9.66 -15.75
C SER A 140 -8.03 10.84 -16.61
N ALA A 141 -7.86 12.08 -16.15
CA ALA A 141 -8.15 13.29 -16.95
C ALA A 141 -7.19 13.44 -18.14
N ILE A 142 -5.93 13.04 -18.00
CA ILE A 142 -4.94 13.06 -19.11
C ILE A 142 -5.25 11.98 -20.15
N LEU A 143 -5.68 10.78 -19.71
CA LEU A 143 -5.90 9.63 -20.59
C LEU A 143 -7.27 9.62 -21.25
N TYR A 144 -8.29 10.16 -20.59
CA TYR A 144 -9.67 10.09 -21.03
C TYR A 144 -10.25 11.49 -21.25
N SER A 145 -11.26 11.59 -22.08
CA SER A 145 -11.82 12.87 -22.57
C SER A 145 -12.60 13.70 -21.55
N LYS A 146 -12.88 13.14 -20.36
CA LYS A 146 -13.66 13.84 -19.34
C LYS A 146 -12.77 14.71 -18.45
N GLY A 147 -13.28 15.85 -17.98
CA GLY A 147 -12.51 16.81 -17.18
C GLY A 147 -12.07 16.27 -15.81
N TYR A 148 -10.99 16.86 -15.27
CA TYR A 148 -10.40 16.47 -13.97
C TYR A 148 -11.43 16.42 -12.82
N LEU A 149 -12.31 17.44 -12.73
CA LEU A 149 -13.32 17.51 -11.66
C LEU A 149 -14.30 16.33 -11.70
N TYR A 150 -14.66 15.87 -12.89
CA TYR A 150 -15.52 14.68 -13.03
C TYR A 150 -14.91 13.44 -12.43
N TYR A 151 -13.63 13.16 -12.75
CA TYR A 151 -12.93 12.00 -12.18
C TYR A 151 -12.66 12.16 -10.69
N MET A 152 -12.33 13.37 -10.24
CA MET A 152 -12.08 13.67 -8.84
C MET A 152 -13.33 13.45 -7.97
N THR A 153 -14.48 13.96 -8.37
CA THR A 153 -15.73 13.80 -7.63
C THR A 153 -16.16 12.34 -7.58
N THR A 154 -16.13 11.66 -8.72
CA THR A 154 -16.51 10.22 -8.80
C THR A 154 -15.55 9.35 -7.98
N SER A 155 -14.25 9.63 -8.06
CA SER A 155 -13.23 8.92 -7.28
C SER A 155 -13.35 9.21 -5.79
N ALA A 156 -13.64 10.45 -5.39
CA ALA A 156 -13.82 10.84 -3.99
C ALA A 156 -15.05 10.14 -3.37
N VAL A 157 -16.17 10.10 -4.05
CA VAL A 157 -17.38 9.40 -3.59
C VAL A 157 -17.09 7.91 -3.43
N LYS A 158 -16.52 7.27 -4.45
CA LYS A 158 -16.16 5.84 -4.41
C LYS A 158 -15.21 5.53 -3.25
N ASN A 159 -14.11 6.25 -3.15
CA ASN A 159 -13.09 6.02 -2.11
C ASN A 159 -13.63 6.33 -0.71
N GLY A 160 -14.47 7.36 -0.56
CA GLY A 160 -15.12 7.71 0.69
C GLY A 160 -16.07 6.62 1.19
N LEU A 161 -16.91 6.08 0.30
CA LEU A 161 -17.81 4.97 0.64
C LEU A 161 -17.05 3.68 0.97
N TYR A 162 -15.94 3.43 0.28
CA TYR A 162 -15.15 2.22 0.49
C TYR A 162 -14.16 2.33 1.65
N LEU A 163 -13.86 3.55 2.13
CA LEU A 163 -12.88 3.82 3.19
C LEU A 163 -13.12 3.01 4.48
N PRO A 164 -14.33 2.98 5.09
CA PRO A 164 -14.55 2.26 6.34
C PRO A 164 -14.29 0.76 6.18
N LEU A 165 -14.72 0.17 5.07
CA LEU A 165 -14.46 -1.24 4.78
C LEU A 165 -12.95 -1.51 4.62
N GLN A 166 -12.22 -0.62 3.96
CA GLN A 166 -10.76 -0.74 3.78
C GLN A 166 -10.02 -0.68 5.12
N ILE A 167 -10.44 0.21 6.03
CA ILE A 167 -9.84 0.33 7.37
C ILE A 167 -10.08 -0.95 8.17
N LEU A 168 -11.30 -1.48 8.15
CA LEU A 168 -11.63 -2.74 8.84
C LEU A 168 -10.83 -3.91 8.27
N LEU A 169 -10.79 -4.08 6.96
CA LEU A 169 -10.02 -5.15 6.30
C LEU A 169 -8.54 -5.08 6.66
N LEU A 170 -7.96 -3.87 6.64
CA LEU A 170 -6.55 -3.69 6.99
C LEU A 170 -6.28 -3.95 8.48
N GLY A 171 -7.19 -3.52 9.35
CA GLY A 171 -7.14 -3.81 10.79
C GLY A 171 -7.21 -5.31 11.09
N PHE A 172 -8.16 -6.03 10.49
CA PHE A 172 -8.26 -7.49 10.62
C PHE A 172 -7.03 -8.20 10.09
N LEU A 173 -6.52 -7.80 8.91
CA LEU A 173 -5.31 -8.36 8.35
C LEU A 173 -4.11 -8.20 9.30
N PHE A 174 -3.91 -7.01 9.82
CA PHE A 174 -2.82 -6.76 10.76
C PHE A 174 -3.01 -7.52 12.07
N GLN A 175 -4.22 -7.58 12.61
CA GLN A 175 -4.49 -8.35 13.82
C GLN A 175 -4.21 -9.83 13.66
N ALA A 176 -4.47 -10.40 12.48
CA ALA A 176 -4.19 -11.80 12.17
C ALA A 176 -2.70 -12.08 11.93
N ILE A 177 -1.98 -11.18 11.26
CA ILE A 177 -0.62 -11.44 10.77
C ILE A 177 0.46 -10.93 11.75
N LEU A 178 0.22 -9.86 12.50
CA LEU A 178 1.21 -9.31 13.44
C LEU A 178 1.77 -10.35 14.43
N PRO A 179 0.97 -11.22 15.06
CA PRO A 179 1.51 -12.23 15.97
C PRO A 179 2.47 -13.22 15.29
N ALA A 180 2.16 -13.59 14.04
CA ALA A 180 3.00 -14.50 13.26
C ALA A 180 4.32 -13.83 12.85
N LEU A 181 4.30 -12.57 12.43
CA LEU A 181 5.50 -11.81 12.08
C LEU A 181 6.39 -11.52 13.29
N GLN A 182 5.80 -11.33 14.47
CA GLN A 182 6.54 -11.16 15.71
C GLN A 182 7.27 -12.45 16.12
N LYS A 183 6.59 -13.60 16.04
CA LYS A 183 7.21 -14.90 16.32
C LYS A 183 8.39 -15.21 15.38
N GLN A 184 8.34 -14.71 14.14
CA GLN A 184 9.44 -14.83 13.17
C GLN A 184 10.57 -13.80 13.37
N GLY A 185 10.48 -12.94 14.38
CA GLY A 185 11.46 -11.89 14.64
C GLY A 185 11.54 -10.78 13.60
N LYS A 186 10.55 -10.70 12.70
CA LYS A 186 10.51 -9.67 11.63
C LYS A 186 9.99 -8.32 12.13
N LEU A 187 9.28 -8.31 13.24
CA LEU A 187 8.74 -7.10 13.86
C LEU A 187 9.09 -7.07 15.35
N PRO A 188 9.31 -5.87 15.91
CA PRO A 188 9.47 -5.74 17.35
C PRO A 188 8.15 -6.12 18.07
N PRO A 189 8.21 -6.55 19.35
CA PRO A 189 7.02 -6.89 20.12
C PRO A 189 6.13 -5.64 20.25
N GLN A 190 4.93 -5.70 19.69
CA GLN A 190 4.05 -4.53 19.54
C GLN A 190 2.70 -4.69 20.26
N LEU A 191 2.31 -5.91 20.57
CA LEU A 191 0.98 -6.20 21.11
C LEU A 191 1.08 -6.66 22.56
N PRO A 192 0.75 -5.81 23.55
CA PRO A 192 0.75 -6.23 24.96
C PRO A 192 -0.33 -7.30 25.25
N GLU A 193 -1.45 -7.31 24.55
CA GLU A 193 -2.62 -8.18 24.82
C GLU A 193 -3.20 -8.85 23.57
N GLY A 194 -2.41 -9.01 22.49
CA GLY A 194 -2.90 -9.64 21.24
C GLY A 194 -3.91 -8.79 20.46
N ARG A 195 -4.16 -7.55 20.86
CA ARG A 195 -5.07 -6.61 20.15
C ARG A 195 -4.35 -5.34 19.77
N ILE A 196 -4.74 -4.77 18.63
CA ILE A 196 -4.21 -3.49 18.18
C ILE A 196 -4.74 -2.37 19.08
N PRO A 197 -3.85 -1.58 19.75
CA PRO A 197 -4.27 -0.47 20.58
C PRO A 197 -4.82 0.70 19.74
N TRP A 198 -5.61 1.53 20.40
CA TRP A 198 -6.10 2.80 19.80
C TRP A 198 -5.02 3.86 19.63
#